data_3be9ef0eea333a13f8360b4b095adc4f
#
_entry.id   3be9ef0eea333a13f8360b4b095adc4f
#
_cell.length_a   1.000
_cell.length_b   1.000
_cell.length_c   1.000
_cell.angle_alpha   90.00
_cell.angle_beta   90.00
_cell.angle_gamma   90.00
#
_symmetry.space_group_name_H-M   'P 1'
#
loop_
_entity.id
_entity.type
_entity.pdbx_description
1 polymer ?
#
loop_
_entity_poly.entity_id
_entity_poly.type
_entity_poly.pdbx_seq_one_letter_code
_entity_poly.pdbx_strand_id
1 'polypeptide(L)'
;MKSLSSTLRGTNIRTQKNRGFTLIELLVVVAIIGLLAAYVAPKYFSQIGKSEHAVAKAQVEGFSRAIGAYRIDVGGFPTTEEGLAALVNKPSDAVKAAKWNGPYLQKIVPNDPWGRPYIYRSPGSKGDFELTTYGSDGQPGGVGDAADILGE
;
A
#
# COMPACT_ATOMS: atom_id res chain seq x y z
N MET A 1 -22.29 -87.63 -18.72
CA MET A 1 -21.14 -86.90 -18.21
C MET A 1 -20.90 -85.72 -19.19
N LYS A 2 -21.25 -84.50 -18.75
CA LYS A 2 -21.08 -83.26 -19.56
C LYS A 2 -19.87 -82.51 -19.03
N SER A 3 -18.86 -82.38 -19.92
CA SER A 3 -17.67 -81.59 -19.66
C SER A 3 -17.97 -80.10 -19.83
N LEU A 4 -17.71 -79.30 -18.80
CA LEU A 4 -17.80 -77.82 -18.80
C LEU A 4 -16.40 -77.28 -19.08
N SER A 5 -16.16 -76.80 -20.30
CA SER A 5 -14.97 -76.02 -20.63
C SER A 5 -15.17 -74.54 -20.26
N SER A 6 -14.45 -74.09 -19.24
CA SER A 6 -14.42 -72.70 -18.84
C SER A 6 -13.45 -71.90 -19.69
N THR A 7 -14.00 -70.96 -20.48
CA THR A 7 -13.23 -70.02 -21.27
C THR A 7 -12.75 -68.85 -20.37
N LEU A 8 -11.47 -68.81 -20.04
CA LEU A 8 -10.86 -67.68 -19.35
C LEU A 8 -10.66 -66.54 -20.35
N ARG A 9 -11.48 -65.47 -20.21
CA ARG A 9 -11.29 -64.20 -20.90
C ARG A 9 -10.10 -63.46 -20.27
N GLY A 10 -8.98 -63.42 -20.96
CA GLY A 10 -7.83 -62.60 -20.60
C GLY A 10 -8.15 -61.11 -20.75
N THR A 11 -8.24 -60.36 -19.62
CA THR A 11 -8.31 -58.90 -19.61
C THR A 11 -6.94 -58.31 -19.99
N ASN A 12 -6.86 -57.75 -21.19
CA ASN A 12 -5.69 -57.00 -21.65
C ASN A 12 -5.58 -55.68 -20.91
N ILE A 13 -4.81 -55.60 -19.81
CA ILE A 13 -4.47 -54.38 -19.13
C ILE A 13 -3.48 -53.60 -20.00
N ARG A 14 -3.97 -52.58 -20.71
CA ARG A 14 -3.12 -51.61 -21.40
C ARG A 14 -2.38 -50.81 -20.31
N THR A 15 -1.13 -51.14 -20.09
CA THR A 15 -0.21 -50.27 -19.31
C THR A 15 -0.02 -48.97 -20.08
N GLN A 16 -0.64 -47.92 -19.60
CA GLN A 16 -0.33 -46.57 -20.07
C GLN A 16 1.12 -46.26 -19.68
N LYS A 17 1.93 -46.06 -20.71
CA LYS A 17 3.33 -45.64 -20.56
C LYS A 17 3.36 -44.21 -20.07
N ASN A 18 3.55 -44.01 -18.79
CA ASN A 18 3.76 -42.68 -18.23
C ASN A 18 5.05 -42.11 -18.82
N ARG A 19 4.91 -41.11 -19.68
CA ARG A 19 6.03 -40.32 -20.22
C ARG A 19 6.45 -39.35 -19.13
N GLY A 20 7.57 -39.60 -18.48
CA GLY A 20 8.23 -38.65 -17.58
C GLY A 20 8.79 -37.47 -18.39
N PHE A 21 8.83 -36.30 -17.77
CA PHE A 21 9.49 -35.11 -18.34
C PHE A 21 11.00 -35.34 -18.43
N THR A 22 11.60 -34.86 -19.50
CA THR A 22 13.05 -34.87 -19.66
C THR A 22 13.67 -33.70 -18.88
N LEU A 23 14.92 -33.87 -18.44
CA LEU A 23 15.64 -32.82 -17.71
C LEU A 23 15.80 -31.56 -18.58
N ILE A 24 15.97 -31.75 -19.91
CA ILE A 24 16.08 -30.62 -20.85
C ILE A 24 14.75 -29.83 -20.97
N GLU A 25 13.59 -30.50 -20.95
CA GLU A 25 12.29 -29.84 -21.00
C GLU A 25 12.11 -28.96 -19.77
N LEU A 26 12.46 -29.42 -18.57
CA LEU A 26 12.40 -28.63 -17.36
C LEU A 26 13.38 -27.45 -17.39
N LEU A 27 14.58 -27.66 -17.89
CA LEU A 27 15.60 -26.62 -18.00
C LEU A 27 15.14 -25.50 -18.95
N VAL A 28 14.58 -25.83 -20.10
CA VAL A 28 14.04 -24.84 -21.04
C VAL A 28 12.89 -24.06 -20.44
N VAL A 29 11.98 -24.71 -19.73
CA VAL A 29 10.85 -24.04 -19.07
C VAL A 29 11.35 -23.05 -18.03
N VAL A 30 12.28 -23.44 -17.17
CA VAL A 30 12.85 -22.54 -16.14
C VAL A 30 13.59 -21.38 -16.78
N ALA A 31 14.33 -21.62 -17.87
CA ALA A 31 15.01 -20.55 -18.59
C ALA A 31 14.04 -19.52 -19.19
N ILE A 32 12.92 -19.97 -19.77
CA ILE A 32 11.88 -19.08 -20.32
C ILE A 32 11.21 -18.28 -19.19
N ILE A 33 10.84 -18.94 -18.09
CA ILE A 33 10.23 -18.26 -16.93
C ILE A 33 11.18 -17.21 -16.37
N GLY A 34 12.47 -17.55 -16.23
CA GLY A 34 13.50 -16.60 -15.74
C GLY A 34 13.64 -15.38 -16.65
N LEU A 35 13.63 -15.58 -17.97
CA LEU A 35 13.69 -14.49 -18.94
C LEU A 35 12.46 -13.57 -18.87
N LEU A 36 11.27 -14.17 -18.79
CA LEU A 36 10.03 -13.42 -18.67
C LEU A 36 9.96 -12.63 -17.33
N ALA A 37 10.36 -13.28 -16.23
CA ALA A 37 10.40 -12.63 -14.92
C ALA A 37 11.37 -11.43 -14.91
N ALA A 38 12.54 -11.56 -15.49
CA ALA A 38 13.54 -10.48 -15.60
C ALA A 38 13.01 -9.27 -16.39
N TYR A 39 12.14 -9.48 -17.37
CA TYR A 39 11.52 -8.41 -18.15
C TYR A 39 10.32 -7.75 -17.42
N VAL A 40 9.49 -8.54 -16.77
CA VAL A 40 8.22 -8.07 -16.16
C VAL A 40 8.45 -7.42 -14.79
N ALA A 41 9.36 -7.97 -13.97
CA ALA A 41 9.53 -7.53 -12.59
C ALA A 41 9.86 -6.02 -12.45
N PRO A 42 10.81 -5.43 -13.20
CA PRO A 42 11.11 -4.00 -13.06
C PRO A 42 9.92 -3.11 -13.37
N LYS A 43 9.12 -3.47 -14.39
CA LYS A 43 7.95 -2.71 -14.80
C LYS A 43 6.84 -2.78 -13.74
N TYR A 44 6.67 -3.93 -13.11
CA TYR A 44 5.70 -4.15 -12.05
C TYR A 44 6.04 -3.32 -10.80
N PHE A 45 7.28 -3.35 -10.34
CA PHE A 45 7.72 -2.56 -9.18
C PHE A 45 7.60 -1.05 -9.41
N SER A 46 7.91 -0.56 -10.60
CA SER A 46 7.71 0.85 -10.95
C SER A 46 6.24 1.29 -10.90
N GLN A 47 5.30 0.42 -11.22
CA GLN A 47 3.86 0.74 -11.11
C GLN A 47 3.37 0.77 -9.67
N ILE A 48 3.90 -0.10 -8.81
CA ILE A 48 3.58 -0.08 -7.37
C ILE A 48 4.02 1.25 -6.76
N GLY A 49 5.28 1.67 -6.97
CA GLY A 49 5.80 2.93 -6.43
C GLY A 49 4.97 4.15 -6.83
N LYS A 50 4.58 4.24 -8.11
CA LYS A 50 3.69 5.32 -8.58
C LYS A 50 2.32 5.31 -7.91
N SER A 51 1.76 4.12 -7.65
CA SER A 51 0.48 3.97 -6.96
C SER A 51 0.58 4.42 -5.51
N GLU A 52 1.63 4.02 -4.79
CA GLU A 52 1.88 4.42 -3.41
C GLU A 52 2.06 5.94 -3.29
N HIS A 53 2.84 6.55 -4.19
CA HIS A 53 3.03 8.00 -4.23
C HIS A 53 1.70 8.74 -4.48
N ALA A 54 0.86 8.25 -5.39
CA ALA A 54 -0.46 8.83 -5.66
C ALA A 54 -1.39 8.73 -4.44
N VAL A 55 -1.37 7.60 -3.73
CA VAL A 55 -2.15 7.42 -2.49
C VAL A 55 -1.66 8.38 -1.41
N ALA A 56 -0.35 8.50 -1.19
CA ALA A 56 0.22 9.41 -0.20
C ALA A 56 -0.18 10.86 -0.51
N LYS A 57 -0.10 11.28 -1.77
CA LYS A 57 -0.52 12.62 -2.21
C LYS A 57 -2.00 12.88 -1.91
N ALA A 58 -2.87 11.93 -2.26
CA ALA A 58 -4.31 12.05 -1.98
C ALA A 58 -4.60 12.13 -0.46
N GLN A 59 -3.86 11.39 0.37
CA GLN A 59 -3.97 11.46 1.82
C GLN A 59 -3.53 12.83 2.36
N VAL A 60 -2.38 13.35 1.91
CA VAL A 60 -1.87 14.68 2.28
C VAL A 60 -2.88 15.77 1.93
N GLU A 61 -3.45 15.74 0.72
CA GLU A 61 -4.51 16.67 0.30
C GLU A 61 -5.79 16.52 1.17
N GLY A 62 -6.12 15.29 1.56
CA GLY A 62 -7.22 15.01 2.48
C GLY A 62 -7.01 15.62 3.85
N PHE A 63 -5.81 15.48 4.41
CA PHE A 63 -5.43 16.10 5.69
C PHE A 63 -5.41 17.63 5.61
N SER A 64 -4.87 18.21 4.53
CA SER A 64 -4.87 19.67 4.35
C SER A 64 -6.28 20.23 4.35
N ARG A 65 -7.24 19.58 3.69
CA ARG A 65 -8.66 19.98 3.77
C ARG A 65 -9.26 19.86 5.17
N ALA A 66 -8.93 18.77 5.89
CA ALA A 66 -9.40 18.57 7.27
C ALA A 66 -8.80 19.59 8.24
N ILE A 67 -7.53 19.95 8.07
CA ILE A 67 -6.85 21.02 8.82
C ILE A 67 -7.53 22.37 8.56
N GLY A 68 -7.88 22.64 7.30
CA GLY A 68 -8.64 23.84 6.93
C GLY A 68 -10.01 23.92 7.61
N ALA A 69 -10.75 22.82 7.65
CA ALA A 69 -12.03 22.73 8.36
C ALA A 69 -11.87 22.95 9.87
N TYR A 70 -10.87 22.31 10.49
CA TYR A 70 -10.52 22.53 11.89
C TYR A 70 -10.23 24.01 12.18
N ARG A 71 -9.42 24.67 11.33
CA ARG A 71 -9.10 26.10 11.45
C ARG A 71 -10.36 26.98 11.43
N ILE A 72 -11.30 26.70 10.56
CA ILE A 72 -12.54 27.47 10.43
C ILE A 72 -13.35 27.40 11.73
N ASP A 73 -13.49 26.24 12.33
CA ASP A 73 -14.28 26.05 13.54
C ASP A 73 -13.55 26.56 14.78
N VAL A 74 -12.30 26.17 14.98
CA VAL A 74 -11.54 26.42 16.20
C VAL A 74 -10.88 27.82 16.20
N GLY A 75 -10.63 28.38 15.02
CA GLY A 75 -10.04 29.72 14.84
C GLY A 75 -8.51 29.70 14.76
N GLY A 76 -7.87 28.53 14.61
CA GLY A 76 -6.42 28.36 14.47
C GLY A 76 -6.09 26.94 14.04
N PHE A 77 -4.82 26.69 13.73
CA PHE A 77 -4.35 25.36 13.39
C PHE A 77 -4.11 24.50 14.63
N PRO A 78 -4.15 23.16 14.53
CA PRO A 78 -3.62 22.30 15.58
C PRO A 78 -2.17 22.66 15.91
N THR A 79 -1.75 22.56 17.16
CA THR A 79 -0.34 22.75 17.49
C THR A 79 0.49 21.53 17.03
N THR A 80 1.81 21.67 16.97
CA THR A 80 2.70 20.55 16.63
C THR A 80 2.49 19.36 17.58
N GLU A 81 2.24 19.63 18.88
CA GLU A 81 1.99 18.62 19.90
C GLU A 81 0.63 17.93 19.74
N GLU A 82 -0.40 18.69 19.37
CA GLU A 82 -1.72 18.14 19.07
C GLU A 82 -1.69 17.30 17.81
N GLY A 83 -0.89 17.73 16.84
CA GLY A 83 -0.68 17.01 15.58
C GLY A 83 -1.97 16.75 14.81
N LEU A 84 -1.91 15.80 13.90
CA LEU A 84 -3.09 15.36 13.14
C LEU A 84 -4.13 14.64 14.00
N ALA A 85 -3.77 14.23 15.23
CA ALA A 85 -4.72 13.60 16.15
C ALA A 85 -5.86 14.54 16.54
N ALA A 86 -5.64 15.86 16.54
CA ALA A 86 -6.68 16.88 16.78
C ALA A 86 -7.80 16.88 15.74
N LEU A 87 -7.57 16.29 14.57
CA LEU A 87 -8.60 16.16 13.53
C LEU A 87 -9.62 15.04 13.83
N VAL A 88 -9.26 14.13 14.71
CA VAL A 88 -10.09 12.98 15.11
C VAL A 88 -10.56 13.11 16.53
N ASN A 89 -9.69 13.58 17.42
CA ASN A 89 -9.94 13.68 18.85
C ASN A 89 -10.14 15.14 19.24
N LYS A 90 -11.10 15.36 20.15
CA LYS A 90 -11.38 16.68 20.70
C LYS A 90 -10.16 17.19 21.49
N PRO A 91 -9.69 18.42 21.24
CA PRO A 91 -8.56 19.00 21.98
C PRO A 91 -8.82 19.05 23.50
N SER A 92 -7.74 18.94 24.27
CA SER A 92 -7.81 19.06 25.74
C SER A 92 -7.98 20.50 26.23
N ASP A 93 -7.58 21.48 25.42
CA ASP A 93 -7.82 22.89 25.72
C ASP A 93 -9.31 23.21 25.69
N ALA A 94 -9.84 23.77 26.80
CA ALA A 94 -11.28 24.00 26.96
C ALA A 94 -11.87 24.99 25.95
N VAL A 95 -11.09 26.00 25.52
CA VAL A 95 -11.53 27.02 24.58
C VAL A 95 -11.61 26.42 23.16
N LYS A 96 -10.60 25.67 22.77
CA LYS A 96 -10.60 24.95 21.50
C LYS A 96 -11.67 23.86 21.47
N ALA A 97 -11.80 23.11 22.56
CA ALA A 97 -12.79 22.05 22.70
C ALA A 97 -14.25 22.58 22.59
N ALA A 98 -14.54 23.76 23.06
CA ALA A 98 -15.86 24.39 22.95
C ALA A 98 -16.23 24.71 21.48
N LYS A 99 -15.25 24.99 20.66
CA LYS A 99 -15.40 25.35 19.24
C LYS A 99 -15.24 24.16 18.29
N TRP A 100 -14.65 23.05 18.77
CA TRP A 100 -14.36 21.86 17.97
C TRP A 100 -15.64 21.16 17.54
N ASN A 101 -15.88 21.07 16.24
CA ASN A 101 -17.09 20.52 15.64
C ASN A 101 -16.82 19.22 14.85
N GLY A 102 -15.64 18.59 15.08
CA GLY A 102 -15.25 17.35 14.44
C GLY A 102 -15.99 16.10 14.95
N PRO A 103 -15.57 14.92 14.52
CA PRO A 103 -14.28 14.66 13.87
C PRO A 103 -14.22 15.12 12.42
N TYR A 104 -13.07 15.64 12.00
CA TYR A 104 -12.80 16.12 10.63
C TYR A 104 -12.27 15.00 9.72
N LEU A 105 -11.91 13.86 10.30
CA LEU A 105 -11.55 12.63 9.63
C LEU A 105 -12.44 11.50 10.16
N GLN A 106 -12.93 10.66 9.25
CA GLN A 106 -13.85 9.56 9.60
C GLN A 106 -13.18 8.42 10.39
N LYS A 107 -11.86 8.33 10.38
CA LYS A 107 -11.06 7.27 11.01
C LYS A 107 -9.82 7.88 11.66
N ILE A 108 -9.13 7.06 12.46
CA ILE A 108 -7.78 7.39 12.95
C ILE A 108 -6.87 7.80 11.80
N VAL A 109 -5.93 8.70 12.07
CA VAL A 109 -4.93 9.12 11.08
C VAL A 109 -4.14 7.89 10.64
N PRO A 110 -4.19 7.50 9.36
CA PRO A 110 -3.42 6.37 8.85
C PRO A 110 -1.95 6.74 8.73
N ASN A 111 -1.09 5.74 8.69
CA ASN A 111 0.27 5.90 8.20
C ASN A 111 0.29 6.13 6.68
N ASP A 112 1.42 6.59 6.19
CA ASP A 112 1.68 6.68 4.77
C ASP A 112 1.73 5.26 4.13
N PRO A 113 1.70 5.13 2.80
CA PRO A 113 1.74 3.82 2.13
C PRO A 113 2.97 2.98 2.44
N TRP A 114 4.03 3.59 2.93
CA TRP A 114 5.28 2.91 3.33
C TRP A 114 5.33 2.57 4.83
N GLY A 115 4.20 2.82 5.56
CA GLY A 115 4.01 2.44 6.97
C GLY A 115 4.53 3.44 7.99
N ARG A 116 4.89 4.66 7.59
CA ARG A 116 5.42 5.70 8.47
C ARG A 116 4.35 6.75 8.81
N PRO A 117 4.42 7.40 9.99
CA PRO A 117 3.52 8.49 10.33
C PRO A 117 3.84 9.74 9.48
N TYR A 118 2.81 10.50 9.14
CA TYR A 118 2.95 11.84 8.56
C TYR A 118 3.56 12.79 9.57
N ILE A 119 4.43 13.67 9.10
CA ILE A 119 5.08 14.70 9.90
C ILE A 119 4.24 15.97 9.79
N TYR A 120 3.74 16.45 10.93
CA TYR A 120 2.99 17.69 11.00
C TYR A 120 3.69 18.69 11.93
N ARG A 121 3.76 19.95 11.51
CA ARG A 121 4.29 21.06 12.30
C ARG A 121 3.44 22.31 12.11
N SER A 122 3.19 23.05 13.19
CA SER A 122 2.53 24.35 13.17
C SER A 122 3.16 25.24 14.26
N PRO A 123 3.72 26.40 13.87
CA PRO A 123 3.83 26.93 12.51
C PRO A 123 4.77 26.09 11.63
N GLY A 124 4.53 26.11 10.32
CA GLY A 124 5.41 25.51 9.33
C GLY A 124 6.63 26.37 9.02
N SER A 125 7.59 25.81 8.30
CA SER A 125 8.82 26.53 7.89
C SER A 125 8.57 27.62 6.85
N LYS A 126 7.53 27.47 6.03
CA LYS A 126 7.19 28.40 4.94
C LYS A 126 5.74 28.89 4.97
N GLY A 127 4.93 28.44 5.92
CA GLY A 127 3.51 28.75 6.00
C GLY A 127 2.93 28.49 7.37
N ASP A 128 1.61 28.54 7.47
CA ASP A 128 0.87 28.38 8.72
C ASP A 128 1.06 26.96 9.33
N PHE A 129 1.24 25.96 8.49
CA PHE A 129 1.58 24.60 8.89
C PHE A 129 2.45 23.93 7.82
N GLU A 130 3.04 22.83 8.17
CA GLU A 130 3.80 21.94 7.30
C GLU A 130 3.32 20.51 7.53
N LEU A 131 2.97 19.82 6.45
CA LEU A 131 2.58 18.43 6.46
C LEU A 131 3.40 17.68 5.43
N THR A 132 4.12 16.65 5.84
CA THR A 132 5.13 16.00 4.98
C THR A 132 5.13 14.49 5.18
N THR A 133 5.39 13.77 4.09
CA THR A 133 5.95 12.41 4.12
C THR A 133 7.16 12.34 3.19
N TYR A 134 8.18 11.57 3.60
CA TYR A 134 9.47 11.47 2.91
C TYR A 134 9.51 10.35 1.86
N GLY A 135 8.42 10.15 1.11
CA GLY A 135 8.42 9.20 0.00
C GLY A 135 8.81 7.77 0.38
N SER A 136 9.25 6.99 -0.58
CA SER A 136 9.55 5.56 -0.37
C SER A 136 10.81 5.30 0.46
N ASP A 137 11.80 6.19 0.43
CA ASP A 137 13.07 6.01 1.14
C ASP A 137 13.07 6.52 2.60
N GLY A 138 12.09 7.35 2.98
CA GLY A 138 11.98 7.91 4.32
C GLY A 138 13.04 8.94 4.67
N GLN A 139 13.68 9.52 3.68
CA GLN A 139 14.71 10.55 3.84
C GLN A 139 14.25 11.88 3.22
N PRO A 140 14.60 13.03 3.81
CA PRO A 140 14.30 14.33 3.21
C PRO A 140 14.89 14.47 1.81
N GLY A 141 14.08 14.93 0.85
CA GLY A 141 14.50 15.12 -0.54
C GLY A 141 14.05 13.97 -1.44
N GLY A 142 14.96 13.45 -2.28
CA GLY A 142 14.68 12.37 -3.21
C GLY A 142 14.03 12.81 -4.52
N VAL A 143 13.84 11.84 -5.43
CA VAL A 143 13.22 12.05 -6.74
C VAL A 143 12.29 10.87 -7.10
N GLY A 144 11.29 11.11 -7.91
CA GLY A 144 10.34 10.06 -8.32
C GLY A 144 9.55 9.51 -7.14
N ASP A 145 9.58 8.20 -6.92
CA ASP A 145 8.86 7.53 -5.83
C ASP A 145 9.46 7.85 -4.43
N ALA A 146 10.72 8.30 -4.38
CA ALA A 146 11.39 8.75 -3.15
C ALA A 146 11.20 10.26 -2.87
N ALA A 147 10.54 11.01 -3.75
CA ALA A 147 10.34 12.43 -3.54
C ALA A 147 9.41 12.71 -2.34
N ASP A 148 9.76 13.77 -1.58
CA ASP A 148 8.90 14.26 -0.50
C ASP A 148 7.53 14.71 -1.04
N ILE A 149 6.48 14.44 -0.29
CA ILE A 149 5.13 14.91 -0.57
C ILE A 149 4.76 15.90 0.54
N LEU A 150 4.53 17.14 0.11
CA LEU A 150 4.21 18.26 0.98
C LEU A 150 2.73 18.63 0.86
N GLY A 151 2.10 18.97 1.99
CA GLY A 151 0.78 19.59 2.07
C GLY A 151 0.92 21.03 2.55
N GLU A 152 0.21 21.92 1.90
CA GLU A 152 0.08 23.34 2.21
C GLU A 152 -1.32 23.67 2.70
#